data_732f2332bfda5f213386cc83bf5e06cd
#
_entry.id   732f2332bfda5f213386cc83bf5e06cd
#
_cell.length_a   1.000
_cell.length_b   1.000
_cell.length_c   1.000
_cell.angle_alpha   90.00
_cell.angle_beta   90.00
_cell.angle_gamma   90.00
#
_symmetry.space_group_name_H-M   'P 1'
#
loop_
_entity.id
_entity.type
_entity.pdbx_description
1 polymer ?
#
loop_
_entity_poly.entity_id
_entity_poly.type
_entity_poly.pdbx_seq_one_letter_code
_entity_poly.pdbx_strand_id
1 'polypeptide(L)'
;KGETAYSFRILPIGGYCAMEGEDGDTGNARAFTRQGFWKKFVILAAGAFMNFLTGLLIVAILFSSAGTFFVDGITGLAPEVSRTGENGLQAGDQIYKINGWRTYFSGDAQMFLSYSGDTADIEVVRNGRRILVENVARQTCTDQQGEPYQGFGLYVGRLSVPATVSNRIRYTWYQTMDFVQLVWFSLGQLVTGGAGLNDLSGPVGIVTTIKD
;
A
#
# COMPACT_ATOMS: atom_id res chain seq x y z
N LYS A 1 27.44 -22.45 -21.15
CA LYS A 1 26.78 -22.42 -22.49
C LYS A 1 26.27 -21.02 -22.74
N GLY A 2 27.00 -20.15 -23.44
CA GLY A 2 26.58 -18.81 -23.79
C GLY A 2 27.70 -17.79 -23.64
N GLU A 3 27.54 -16.64 -24.24
CA GLU A 3 28.47 -15.52 -24.20
C GLU A 3 28.27 -14.66 -22.89
N THR A 4 27.37 -15.07 -22.01
CA THR A 4 27.08 -14.35 -20.75
C THR A 4 28.06 -14.77 -19.66
N ALA A 5 28.79 -13.80 -19.11
CA ALA A 5 29.67 -13.99 -17.95
C ALA A 5 28.91 -13.76 -16.66
N TYR A 6 28.91 -14.75 -15.77
CA TYR A 6 28.39 -14.63 -14.42
C TYR A 6 29.52 -14.48 -13.43
N SER A 7 29.47 -13.45 -12.58
CA SER A 7 30.48 -13.21 -11.56
C SER A 7 29.85 -13.08 -10.18
N PHE A 8 30.49 -13.72 -9.18
CA PHE A 8 30.17 -13.55 -7.77
C PHE A 8 31.24 -12.68 -7.10
N ARG A 9 30.81 -11.67 -6.35
CA ARG A 9 31.72 -10.82 -5.58
C ARG A 9 31.57 -11.11 -4.09
N ILE A 10 32.69 -11.01 -3.35
CA ILE A 10 32.77 -11.30 -1.90
C ILE A 10 31.92 -10.29 -1.10
N LEU A 11 31.83 -9.03 -1.55
CA LEU A 11 30.99 -8.01 -0.94
C LEU A 11 29.65 -7.91 -1.68
N PRO A 12 28.55 -8.44 -1.12
CA PRO A 12 27.24 -8.45 -1.78
C PRO A 12 26.49 -7.12 -1.56
N ILE A 13 27.09 -5.99 -1.96
CA ILE A 13 26.47 -4.66 -1.81
C ILE A 13 25.42 -4.39 -2.89
N GLY A 14 25.33 -5.26 -3.89
CA GLY A 14 24.37 -5.17 -4.98
C GLY A 14 24.80 -6.02 -6.18
N GLY A 15 23.92 -6.07 -7.17
CA GLY A 15 24.18 -6.71 -8.46
C GLY A 15 24.01 -5.70 -9.59
N TYR A 16 24.71 -5.92 -10.69
CA TYR A 16 24.49 -5.18 -11.93
C TYR A 16 24.46 -6.14 -13.11
N CYS A 17 23.75 -5.76 -14.14
CA CYS A 17 23.74 -6.43 -15.42
C CYS A 17 24.29 -5.44 -16.46
N ALA A 18 25.47 -5.72 -17.01
CA ALA A 18 26.04 -4.95 -18.10
C ALA A 18 25.64 -5.59 -19.43
N MET A 19 25.05 -4.80 -20.31
CA MET A 19 24.64 -5.26 -21.64
C MET A 19 25.67 -4.80 -22.68
N GLU A 20 25.97 -5.67 -23.64
CA GLU A 20 26.87 -5.31 -24.74
C GLU A 20 26.29 -4.08 -25.50
N GLY A 21 27.11 -3.06 -25.66
CA GLY A 21 26.76 -1.85 -26.37
C GLY A 21 25.85 -0.92 -25.58
N GLU A 22 25.76 -1.03 -24.25
CA GLU A 22 25.01 -0.10 -23.38
C GLU A 22 25.69 1.27 -23.34
N ASP A 23 27.02 1.30 -23.14
CA ASP A 23 27.83 2.52 -23.01
C ASP A 23 28.36 3.05 -24.35
N GLY A 24 28.12 2.36 -25.48
CA GLY A 24 28.59 2.79 -26.80
C GLY A 24 28.36 1.75 -27.88
N ASP A 25 28.60 2.15 -29.15
CA ASP A 25 28.45 1.23 -30.29
C ASP A 25 29.66 0.32 -30.41
N THR A 26 29.48 -0.95 -30.13
CA THR A 26 30.51 -2.00 -30.25
C THR A 26 30.63 -2.57 -31.67
N GLY A 27 29.84 -2.11 -32.63
CA GLY A 27 29.79 -2.67 -33.98
C GLY A 27 29.01 -3.97 -34.10
N ASN A 28 28.61 -4.59 -32.98
CA ASN A 28 27.86 -5.84 -32.97
C ASN A 28 26.39 -5.62 -33.29
N ALA A 29 25.83 -6.37 -34.23
CA ALA A 29 24.39 -6.27 -34.59
C ALA A 29 23.45 -6.63 -33.43
N ARG A 30 23.94 -7.38 -32.43
CA ARG A 30 23.18 -7.76 -31.21
C ARG A 30 23.34 -6.77 -30.07
N ALA A 31 24.14 -5.72 -30.20
CA ALA A 31 24.34 -4.71 -29.17
C ALA A 31 23.00 -4.05 -28.76
N PHE A 32 22.85 -3.73 -27.49
CA PHE A 32 21.65 -3.12 -26.94
C PHE A 32 21.25 -1.83 -27.69
N THR A 33 22.21 -0.97 -28.00
CA THR A 33 22.00 0.27 -28.74
C THR A 33 21.39 0.06 -30.14
N ARG A 34 21.68 -1.07 -30.77
CA ARG A 34 21.18 -1.42 -32.12
C ARG A 34 19.85 -2.16 -32.11
N GLN A 35 19.32 -2.53 -30.94
CA GLN A 35 18.05 -3.22 -30.86
C GLN A 35 16.88 -2.25 -31.06
N GLY A 36 15.78 -2.76 -31.62
CA GLY A 36 14.54 -2.00 -31.79
C GLY A 36 13.89 -1.65 -30.45
N PHE A 37 13.04 -0.60 -30.45
CA PHE A 37 12.38 -0.04 -29.29
C PHE A 37 11.75 -1.10 -28.37
N TRP A 38 10.96 -2.03 -28.92
CA TRP A 38 10.25 -3.02 -28.13
C TRP A 38 11.17 -3.98 -27.38
N LYS A 39 12.33 -4.35 -27.98
CA LYS A 39 13.32 -5.19 -27.29
C LYS A 39 13.95 -4.45 -26.14
N LYS A 40 14.32 -3.19 -26.34
CA LYS A 40 14.85 -2.31 -25.27
C LYS A 40 13.84 -2.14 -24.15
N PHE A 41 12.58 -1.87 -24.50
CA PHE A 41 11.50 -1.72 -23.52
C PHE A 41 11.33 -2.99 -22.67
N VAL A 42 11.26 -4.17 -23.29
CA VAL A 42 11.12 -5.44 -22.56
C VAL A 42 12.29 -5.68 -21.62
N ILE A 43 13.52 -5.40 -22.06
CA ILE A 43 14.73 -5.57 -21.22
C ILE A 43 14.66 -4.65 -19.99
N LEU A 44 14.34 -3.38 -20.19
CA LEU A 44 14.23 -2.42 -19.09
C LEU A 44 13.07 -2.74 -18.13
N ALA A 45 11.92 -3.13 -18.69
CA ALA A 45 10.77 -3.53 -17.90
C ALA A 45 10.98 -4.84 -17.12
N ALA A 46 11.79 -5.75 -17.65
CA ALA A 46 12.05 -7.05 -17.02
C ALA A 46 12.67 -6.92 -15.62
N GLY A 47 13.54 -5.94 -15.40
CA GLY A 47 14.14 -5.68 -14.08
C GLY A 47 13.06 -5.31 -13.04
N ALA A 48 12.21 -4.36 -13.36
CA ALA A 48 11.11 -3.95 -12.48
C ALA A 48 10.11 -5.09 -12.26
N PHE A 49 9.80 -5.86 -13.31
CA PHE A 49 8.91 -7.03 -13.22
C PHE A 49 9.49 -8.13 -12.32
N MET A 50 10.79 -8.42 -12.42
CA MET A 50 11.45 -9.41 -11.56
C MET A 50 11.50 -8.96 -10.10
N ASN A 51 11.68 -7.66 -9.84
CA ASN A 51 11.58 -7.10 -8.47
C ASN A 51 10.17 -7.29 -7.90
N PHE A 52 9.14 -7.03 -8.71
CA PHE A 52 7.75 -7.27 -8.32
C PHE A 52 7.49 -8.74 -8.00
N LEU A 53 7.93 -9.67 -8.83
CA LEU A 53 7.79 -11.12 -8.58
C LEU A 53 8.55 -11.56 -7.33
N THR A 54 9.74 -11.03 -7.12
CA THR A 54 10.54 -11.33 -5.92
C THR A 54 9.84 -10.82 -4.67
N GLY A 55 9.30 -9.61 -4.70
CA GLY A 55 8.50 -9.05 -3.61
C GLY A 55 7.26 -9.90 -3.30
N LEU A 56 6.52 -10.29 -4.33
CA LEU A 56 5.37 -11.19 -4.19
C LEU A 56 5.76 -12.53 -3.55
N LEU A 57 6.88 -13.13 -3.97
CA LEU A 57 7.38 -14.39 -3.41
C LEU A 57 7.77 -14.24 -1.93
N ILE A 58 8.47 -13.16 -1.58
CA ILE A 58 8.84 -12.89 -0.18
C ILE A 58 7.58 -12.75 0.68
N VAL A 59 6.58 -11.98 0.25
CA VAL A 59 5.31 -11.84 0.98
C VAL A 59 4.59 -13.19 1.09
N ALA A 60 4.60 -14.02 0.04
CA ALA A 60 4.00 -15.35 0.08
C ALA A 60 4.67 -16.26 1.13
N ILE A 61 6.02 -16.22 1.21
CA ILE A 61 6.79 -16.97 2.22
C ILE A 61 6.45 -16.47 3.62
N LEU A 62 6.43 -15.15 3.85
CA LEU A 62 6.09 -14.57 5.15
C LEU A 62 4.66 -14.95 5.58
N PHE A 63 3.70 -14.89 4.67
CA PHE A 63 2.29 -15.19 4.98
C PHE A 63 1.99 -16.69 5.03
N SER A 64 2.90 -17.56 4.58
CA SER A 64 2.74 -19.01 4.71
C SER A 64 2.65 -19.45 6.17
N SER A 65 3.32 -18.75 7.08
CA SER A 65 3.30 -19.01 8.54
C SER A 65 2.29 -18.16 9.32
N ALA A 66 1.59 -17.23 8.67
CA ALA A 66 0.61 -16.39 9.34
C ALA A 66 -0.55 -17.22 9.92
N GLY A 67 -0.95 -16.93 11.15
CA GLY A 67 -2.13 -17.53 11.80
C GLY A 67 -3.40 -16.72 11.56
N THR A 68 -3.28 -15.40 11.47
CA THR A 68 -4.39 -14.45 11.36
C THR A 68 -3.95 -13.24 10.58
N PHE A 69 -4.86 -12.66 9.80
CA PHE A 69 -4.71 -11.34 9.19
C PHE A 69 -5.58 -10.33 9.92
N PHE A 70 -5.17 -9.07 9.91
CA PHE A 70 -5.93 -7.98 10.52
C PHE A 70 -6.30 -6.95 9.46
N VAL A 71 -7.57 -6.60 9.43
CA VAL A 71 -8.14 -5.58 8.53
C VAL A 71 -8.82 -4.50 9.36
N ASP A 72 -8.96 -3.31 8.79
CA ASP A 72 -9.67 -2.23 9.45
C ASP A 72 -11.16 -2.49 9.49
N GLY A 73 -11.75 -2.23 10.65
CA GLY A 73 -13.19 -2.27 10.86
C GLY A 73 -13.66 -1.19 11.81
N ILE A 74 -14.94 -0.93 11.78
CA ILE A 74 -15.60 0.01 12.67
C ILE A 74 -15.94 -0.74 13.96
N THR A 75 -15.28 -0.40 15.06
CA THR A 75 -15.55 -1.01 16.37
C THR A 75 -16.61 -0.24 17.16
N GLY A 76 -16.86 1.01 16.77
CA GLY A 76 -17.87 1.88 17.36
C GLY A 76 -18.00 3.19 16.57
N LEU A 77 -18.99 3.97 16.92
CA LEU A 77 -19.28 5.27 16.32
C LEU A 77 -19.51 6.29 17.44
N ALA A 78 -19.01 7.49 17.26
CA ALA A 78 -19.34 8.60 18.15
C ALA A 78 -20.82 8.98 18.01
N PRO A 79 -21.47 9.45 19.07
CA PRO A 79 -22.91 9.80 19.06
C PRO A 79 -23.28 10.85 18.00
N GLU A 80 -22.34 11.70 17.65
CA GLU A 80 -22.52 12.81 16.70
C GLU A 80 -22.60 12.35 15.24
N VAL A 81 -22.24 11.08 14.94
CA VAL A 81 -22.28 10.55 13.57
C VAL A 81 -23.71 10.37 13.11
N SER A 82 -24.14 11.19 12.15
CA SER A 82 -25.52 11.19 11.65
C SER A 82 -25.80 10.12 10.59
N ARG A 83 -24.76 9.63 9.90
CA ARG A 83 -24.88 8.64 8.82
C ARG A 83 -24.72 7.21 9.33
N THR A 84 -25.61 6.82 10.23
CA THR A 84 -25.65 5.50 10.85
C THR A 84 -26.88 4.71 10.40
N GLY A 85 -26.98 3.44 10.74
CA GLY A 85 -28.13 2.60 10.46
C GLY A 85 -27.95 1.65 9.28
N GLU A 86 -29.03 1.14 8.73
CA GLU A 86 -29.02 0.08 7.72
C GLU A 86 -28.28 0.50 6.43
N ASN A 87 -28.47 1.73 5.97
CA ASN A 87 -27.82 2.33 4.81
C ASN A 87 -26.64 3.24 5.20
N GLY A 88 -26.24 3.25 6.46
CA GLY A 88 -25.13 4.02 7.00
C GLY A 88 -24.06 3.12 7.62
N LEU A 89 -23.18 3.74 8.40
CA LEU A 89 -22.09 3.05 9.09
C LEU A 89 -22.59 2.35 10.35
N GLN A 90 -22.03 1.19 10.67
CA GLN A 90 -22.34 0.41 11.87
C GLN A 90 -21.06 -0.18 12.48
N ALA A 91 -21.10 -0.41 13.79
CA ALA A 91 -20.09 -1.22 14.45
C ALA A 91 -20.12 -2.66 13.88
N GLY A 92 -18.94 -3.22 13.62
CA GLY A 92 -18.77 -4.52 12.96
C GLY A 92 -18.57 -4.44 11.45
N ASP A 93 -18.76 -3.29 10.83
CA ASP A 93 -18.45 -3.11 9.40
C ASP A 93 -16.95 -3.23 9.15
N GLN A 94 -16.58 -3.97 8.11
CA GLN A 94 -15.22 -3.93 7.58
C GLN A 94 -15.09 -2.73 6.66
N ILE A 95 -14.13 -1.85 6.91
CA ILE A 95 -13.83 -0.74 6.00
C ILE A 95 -13.21 -1.31 4.72
N TYR A 96 -13.74 -0.92 3.57
CA TYR A 96 -13.32 -1.42 2.27
C TYR A 96 -12.57 -0.39 1.45
N LYS A 97 -13.08 0.86 1.41
CA LYS A 97 -12.44 2.00 0.75
C LYS A 97 -12.72 3.29 1.48
N ILE A 98 -11.80 4.24 1.35
CA ILE A 98 -11.97 5.63 1.79
C ILE A 98 -11.55 6.52 0.62
N ASN A 99 -12.45 7.39 0.15
CA ASN A 99 -12.23 8.28 -0.99
C ASN A 99 -11.68 7.56 -2.23
N GLY A 100 -12.18 6.33 -2.48
CA GLY A 100 -11.73 5.48 -3.58
C GLY A 100 -10.47 4.66 -3.30
N TRP A 101 -9.67 4.98 -2.28
CA TRP A 101 -8.49 4.21 -1.88
C TRP A 101 -8.87 2.95 -1.13
N ARG A 102 -8.33 1.82 -1.54
CA ARG A 102 -8.63 0.52 -0.97
C ARG A 102 -7.91 0.34 0.38
N THR A 103 -8.63 -0.06 1.42
CA THR A 103 -8.03 -0.50 2.68
C THR A 103 -7.78 -2.00 2.62
N TYR A 104 -6.54 -2.41 2.73
CA TYR A 104 -6.14 -3.81 2.67
C TYR A 104 -5.87 -4.38 4.04
N PHE A 105 -5.20 -3.61 4.90
CA PHE A 105 -4.74 -4.03 6.22
C PHE A 105 -5.13 -3.03 7.31
N SER A 106 -4.85 -3.43 8.55
CA SER A 106 -5.07 -2.56 9.69
C SER A 106 -4.08 -1.39 9.69
N GLY A 107 -4.62 -0.18 9.74
CA GLY A 107 -3.90 1.09 9.69
C GLY A 107 -4.18 1.92 8.44
N ASP A 108 -4.57 1.29 7.34
CA ASP A 108 -4.86 1.98 6.08
C ASP A 108 -5.99 3.00 6.24
N ALA A 109 -7.06 2.60 6.93
CA ALA A 109 -8.21 3.46 7.14
C ALA A 109 -7.85 4.73 7.91
N GLN A 110 -7.04 4.60 8.97
CA GLN A 110 -6.57 5.74 9.75
C GLN A 110 -5.74 6.69 8.90
N MET A 111 -4.85 6.14 8.08
CA MET A 111 -4.02 6.91 7.17
C MET A 111 -4.88 7.67 6.15
N PHE A 112 -5.78 6.99 5.42
CA PHE A 112 -6.61 7.66 4.41
C PHE A 112 -7.59 8.68 5.00
N LEU A 113 -8.13 8.42 6.20
CA LEU A 113 -8.95 9.40 6.92
C LEU A 113 -8.14 10.64 7.33
N SER A 114 -6.88 10.49 7.72
CA SER A 114 -6.05 11.64 8.11
C SER A 114 -5.79 12.60 6.93
N TYR A 115 -5.65 12.06 5.73
CA TYR A 115 -5.50 12.84 4.48
C TYR A 115 -6.83 13.25 3.83
N SER A 116 -7.98 12.84 4.38
CA SER A 116 -9.28 13.31 3.92
C SER A 116 -9.53 14.75 4.38
N GLY A 117 -10.19 15.53 3.54
CA GLY A 117 -10.61 16.91 3.88
C GLY A 117 -11.77 16.95 4.89
N ASP A 118 -12.72 17.84 4.67
CA ASP A 118 -13.89 18.02 5.54
C ASP A 118 -14.92 16.90 5.40
N THR A 119 -14.86 16.12 4.32
CA THR A 119 -15.74 14.97 4.08
C THR A 119 -14.94 13.77 3.59
N ALA A 120 -15.48 12.58 3.83
CA ALA A 120 -14.95 11.32 3.31
C ALA A 120 -16.08 10.43 2.80
N ASP A 121 -15.83 9.77 1.66
CA ASP A 121 -16.68 8.71 1.14
C ASP A 121 -16.14 7.37 1.67
N ILE A 122 -16.96 6.65 2.40
CA ILE A 122 -16.57 5.44 3.09
C ILE A 122 -17.37 4.25 2.56
N GLU A 123 -16.70 3.32 1.90
CA GLU A 123 -17.29 2.06 1.47
C GLU A 123 -16.95 0.97 2.48
N VAL A 124 -17.99 0.31 2.99
CA VAL A 124 -17.85 -0.77 3.97
C VAL A 124 -18.40 -2.09 3.42
N VAL A 125 -17.96 -3.19 4.01
CA VAL A 125 -18.51 -4.53 3.76
C VAL A 125 -19.23 -4.99 5.02
N ARG A 126 -20.53 -5.27 4.87
CA ARG A 126 -21.43 -5.80 5.90
C ARG A 126 -22.13 -7.05 5.37
N ASN A 127 -21.98 -8.19 6.01
CA ASN A 127 -22.59 -9.47 5.59
C ASN A 127 -22.31 -9.80 4.11
N GLY A 128 -21.10 -9.51 3.61
CA GLY A 128 -20.70 -9.76 2.23
C GLY A 128 -21.23 -8.75 1.20
N ARG A 129 -22.02 -7.75 1.61
CA ARG A 129 -22.53 -6.67 0.75
C ARG A 129 -21.69 -5.40 0.94
N ARG A 130 -21.46 -4.67 -0.14
CA ARG A 130 -20.81 -3.36 -0.10
C ARG A 130 -21.85 -2.27 0.07
N ILE A 131 -21.58 -1.34 0.99
CA ILE A 131 -22.41 -0.19 1.28
C ILE A 131 -21.48 1.03 1.17
N LEU A 132 -21.84 1.96 0.29
CA LEU A 132 -21.15 3.24 0.15
C LEU A 132 -21.91 4.30 0.96
N VAL A 133 -21.21 4.93 1.87
CA VAL A 133 -21.71 6.07 2.63
C VAL A 133 -20.93 7.31 2.21
N GLU A 134 -21.57 8.13 1.38
CA GLU A 134 -20.97 9.33 0.82
C GLU A 134 -21.02 10.50 1.78
N ASN A 135 -20.05 11.40 1.67
CA ASN A 135 -20.00 12.68 2.36
C ASN A 135 -20.15 12.54 3.89
N VAL A 136 -19.43 11.60 4.50
CA VAL A 136 -19.30 11.56 5.96
C VAL A 136 -18.49 12.78 6.38
N ALA A 137 -19.09 13.67 7.18
CA ALA A 137 -18.48 14.93 7.55
C ALA A 137 -17.44 14.75 8.67
N ARG A 138 -16.35 15.49 8.57
CA ARG A 138 -15.44 15.72 9.69
C ARG A 138 -16.08 16.73 10.63
N GLN A 139 -16.16 16.39 11.89
CA GLN A 139 -16.85 17.19 12.90
C GLN A 139 -16.19 17.06 14.27
N THR A 140 -16.60 17.90 15.22
CA THR A 140 -16.21 17.69 16.61
C THR A 140 -16.95 16.49 17.15
N CYS A 141 -16.23 15.45 17.52
CA CYS A 141 -16.76 14.22 18.11
C CYS A 141 -16.21 14.06 19.51
N THR A 142 -16.86 13.22 20.29
CA THR A 142 -16.41 12.86 21.64
C THR A 142 -15.75 11.49 21.58
N ASP A 143 -14.56 11.37 22.15
CA ASP A 143 -13.86 10.08 22.23
C ASP A 143 -14.44 9.17 23.34
N GLN A 144 -13.86 7.97 23.50
CA GLN A 144 -14.31 7.01 24.51
C GLN A 144 -14.00 7.46 25.96
N GLN A 145 -13.14 8.45 26.14
CA GLN A 145 -12.80 9.06 27.41
C GLN A 145 -13.64 10.31 27.75
N GLY A 146 -14.45 10.77 26.79
CA GLY A 146 -15.27 11.96 26.90
C GLY A 146 -14.58 13.24 26.43
N GLU A 147 -13.36 13.14 25.84
CA GLU A 147 -12.62 14.30 25.34
C GLU A 147 -13.05 14.65 23.90
N PRO A 148 -13.19 15.95 23.57
CA PRO A 148 -13.56 16.37 22.23
C PRO A 148 -12.37 16.26 21.27
N TYR A 149 -12.61 15.73 20.07
CA TYR A 149 -11.62 15.68 18.99
C TYR A 149 -12.26 16.01 17.64
N GLN A 150 -11.45 16.43 16.67
CA GLN A 150 -11.89 16.66 15.30
C GLN A 150 -11.67 15.39 14.46
N GLY A 151 -12.74 14.82 13.93
CA GLY A 151 -12.67 13.59 13.17
C GLY A 151 -13.98 13.19 12.50
N PHE A 152 -14.00 12.00 11.95
CA PHE A 152 -15.20 11.42 11.30
C PHE A 152 -16.10 10.64 12.27
N GLY A 153 -15.74 10.60 13.55
CA GLY A 153 -16.51 9.91 14.58
C GLY A 153 -16.46 8.38 14.47
N LEU A 154 -15.46 7.83 13.79
CA LEU A 154 -15.28 6.39 13.61
C LEU A 154 -14.24 5.88 14.61
N TYR A 155 -14.60 4.90 15.41
CA TYR A 155 -13.63 4.15 16.19
C TYR A 155 -13.13 3.00 15.32
N VAL A 156 -12.00 3.24 14.64
CA VAL A 156 -11.37 2.24 13.77
C VAL A 156 -10.59 1.26 14.61
N GLY A 157 -10.86 -0.01 14.46
CA GLY A 157 -10.18 -1.09 15.15
C GLY A 157 -9.85 -2.24 14.22
N ARG A 158 -9.25 -3.28 14.80
CA ARG A 158 -8.78 -4.46 14.05
C ARG A 158 -9.84 -5.55 14.05
N LEU A 159 -10.26 -5.97 12.86
CA LEU A 159 -11.03 -7.19 12.66
C LEU A 159 -10.09 -8.32 12.25
N SER A 160 -10.22 -9.47 12.92
CA SER A 160 -9.39 -10.64 12.62
C SER A 160 -9.99 -11.49 11.51
N VAL A 161 -9.15 -11.91 10.56
CA VAL A 161 -9.51 -12.80 9.47
C VAL A 161 -8.63 -14.06 9.57
N PRO A 162 -9.22 -15.28 9.65
CA PRO A 162 -8.42 -16.49 9.79
C PRO A 162 -7.54 -16.73 8.55
N ALA A 163 -6.29 -17.15 8.78
CA ALA A 163 -5.31 -17.41 7.71
C ALA A 163 -5.52 -18.79 7.06
N THR A 164 -6.68 -19.01 6.45
CA THR A 164 -6.91 -20.19 5.59
C THR A 164 -6.00 -20.13 4.36
N VAL A 165 -5.81 -21.24 3.66
CA VAL A 165 -4.99 -21.29 2.42
C VAL A 165 -5.48 -20.25 1.41
N SER A 166 -6.80 -20.15 1.21
CA SER A 166 -7.38 -19.15 0.30
C SER A 166 -7.07 -17.72 0.75
N ASN A 167 -7.18 -17.45 2.06
CA ASN A 167 -6.88 -16.11 2.60
C ASN A 167 -5.38 -15.80 2.51
N ARG A 168 -4.49 -16.77 2.73
CA ARG A 168 -3.03 -16.54 2.54
C ARG A 168 -2.71 -16.11 1.11
N ILE A 169 -3.27 -16.77 0.09
CA ILE A 169 -3.08 -16.40 -1.31
C ILE A 169 -3.67 -15.00 -1.57
N ARG A 170 -4.89 -14.76 -1.11
CA ARG A 170 -5.58 -13.47 -1.28
C ARG A 170 -4.82 -12.33 -0.62
N TYR A 171 -4.40 -12.49 0.64
CA TYR A 171 -3.70 -11.44 1.38
C TYR A 171 -2.26 -11.25 0.92
N THR A 172 -1.59 -12.28 0.36
CA THR A 172 -0.33 -12.10 -0.36
C THR A 172 -0.49 -11.13 -1.53
N TRP A 173 -1.53 -11.33 -2.34
CA TRP A 173 -1.84 -10.40 -3.43
C TRP A 173 -2.22 -9.01 -2.91
N TYR A 174 -3.04 -8.95 -1.87
CA TYR A 174 -3.45 -7.67 -1.27
C TYR A 174 -2.26 -6.87 -0.73
N GLN A 175 -1.32 -7.50 -0.04
CA GLN A 175 -0.12 -6.82 0.46
C GLN A 175 0.74 -6.27 -0.69
N THR A 176 0.85 -7.02 -1.76
CA THR A 176 1.59 -6.55 -2.94
C THR A 176 0.91 -5.34 -3.58
N MET A 177 -0.43 -5.37 -3.71
CA MET A 177 -1.20 -4.26 -4.24
C MET A 177 -1.22 -3.07 -3.29
N ASP A 178 -1.22 -3.31 -2.00
CA ASP A 178 -1.13 -2.30 -0.96
C ASP A 178 0.16 -1.48 -1.09
N PHE A 179 1.31 -2.13 -1.22
CA PHE A 179 2.58 -1.45 -1.47
C PHE A 179 2.55 -0.59 -2.75
N VAL A 180 1.98 -1.11 -3.84
CA VAL A 180 1.82 -0.33 -5.07
C VAL A 180 0.93 0.89 -4.84
N GLN A 181 -0.20 0.69 -4.16
CA GLN A 181 -1.14 1.77 -3.85
C GLN A 181 -0.50 2.85 -2.95
N LEU A 182 0.24 2.44 -1.91
CA LEU A 182 0.93 3.36 -1.01
C LEU A 182 1.96 4.23 -1.73
N VAL A 183 2.71 3.65 -2.68
CA VAL A 183 3.65 4.42 -3.52
C VAL A 183 2.88 5.46 -4.35
N TRP A 184 1.80 5.06 -5.02
CA TRP A 184 0.99 5.99 -5.82
C TRP A 184 0.33 7.07 -4.97
N PHE A 185 -0.20 6.70 -3.83
CA PHE A 185 -0.80 7.64 -2.88
C PHE A 185 0.24 8.67 -2.40
N SER A 186 1.43 8.21 -1.97
CA SER A 186 2.51 9.08 -1.50
C SER A 186 3.01 10.02 -2.59
N LEU A 187 3.17 9.54 -3.82
CA LEU A 187 3.53 10.39 -4.97
C LEU A 187 2.44 11.43 -5.25
N GLY A 188 1.16 11.04 -5.16
CA GLY A 188 0.04 11.95 -5.28
C GLY A 188 0.09 13.07 -4.24
N GLN A 189 0.30 12.73 -2.97
CA GLN A 189 0.42 13.70 -1.87
C GLN A 189 1.60 14.66 -2.07
N LEU A 190 2.73 14.16 -2.57
CA LEU A 190 3.89 14.99 -2.85
C LEU A 190 3.62 16.01 -3.98
N VAL A 191 2.93 15.59 -5.03
CA VAL A 191 2.59 16.46 -6.18
C VAL A 191 1.51 17.49 -5.82
N THR A 192 0.53 17.10 -5.01
CA THR A 192 -0.58 17.99 -4.60
C THR A 192 -0.23 18.89 -3.42
N GLY A 193 0.97 18.75 -2.84
CA GLY A 193 1.40 19.53 -1.67
C GLY A 193 0.77 19.10 -0.36
N GLY A 194 0.11 17.94 -0.31
CA GLY A 194 -0.44 17.34 0.91
C GLY A 194 0.64 16.78 1.84
N ALA A 195 1.83 16.49 1.30
CA ALA A 195 3.03 16.15 2.05
C ALA A 195 4.16 17.13 1.68
N GLY A 196 4.88 17.63 2.69
CA GLY A 196 6.05 18.48 2.48
C GLY A 196 7.31 17.66 2.13
N LEU A 197 8.28 18.30 1.46
CA LEU A 197 9.59 17.67 1.24
C LEU A 197 10.29 17.30 2.56
N ASN A 198 9.95 17.98 3.67
CA ASN A 198 10.45 17.69 5.00
C ASN A 198 9.89 16.39 5.59
N ASP A 199 8.78 15.89 5.07
CA ASP A 199 8.17 14.62 5.48
C ASP A 199 8.87 13.41 4.81
N LEU A 200 9.74 13.69 3.82
CA LEU A 200 10.60 12.69 3.18
C LEU A 200 11.81 12.39 4.09
N SER A 201 11.60 11.55 5.07
CA SER A 201 12.69 11.09 5.93
C SER A 201 13.60 10.13 5.17
N GLY A 202 14.84 10.56 4.90
CA GLY A 202 15.89 9.63 4.43
C GLY A 202 16.28 8.64 5.55
N PRO A 203 17.20 7.68 5.26
CA PRO A 203 17.63 6.67 6.25
C PRO A 203 18.06 7.26 7.61
N VAL A 204 18.64 8.45 7.60
CA VAL A 204 19.04 9.17 8.83
C VAL A 204 17.83 9.71 9.59
N GLY A 205 16.82 10.24 8.89
CA GLY A 205 15.58 10.72 9.50
C GLY A 205 14.76 9.59 10.14
N ILE A 206 14.73 8.39 9.53
CA ILE A 206 14.08 7.21 10.11
C ILE A 206 14.75 6.81 11.43
N VAL A 207 16.10 6.84 11.49
CA VAL A 207 16.84 6.50 12.72
C VAL A 207 16.58 7.50 13.83
N THR A 208 16.39 8.79 13.52
CA THR A 208 16.06 9.82 14.53
C THR A 208 14.65 9.66 15.07
N THR A 209 13.67 9.35 14.21
CA THR A 209 12.27 9.17 14.62
C THR A 209 12.05 7.91 15.48
N ILE A 210 12.92 6.90 15.38
CA ILE A 210 12.86 5.68 16.22
C ILE A 210 13.45 5.93 17.62
N LYS A 211 14.26 6.99 17.79
CA LYS A 211 14.92 7.31 19.08
C LYS A 211 14.09 8.16 20.03
N ASP A 212 13.07 8.84 19.53
CA ASP A 212 12.11 9.65 20.29
C ASP A 212 10.83 8.85 20.56
#